data_1d118ea7eab2f56bea057f67788ca00f
#
_entry.id   1d118ea7eab2f56bea057f67788ca00f
#
_cell.length_a   1.000
_cell.length_b   1.000
_cell.length_c   1.000
_cell.angle_alpha   90.00
_cell.angle_beta   90.00
_cell.angle_gamma   90.00
#
_symmetry.space_group_name_H-M   'P 1'
#
loop_
_entity.id
_entity.type
_entity.pdbx_description
1 polymer ?
#
loop_
_entity_poly.entity_id
_entity_poly.type
_entity_poly.pdbx_seq_one_letter_code
_entity_poly.pdbx_strand_id
1 'polypeptide(L)'
;MTLFLDKMKNNNAIGIRTEEREDFNMTEKIREYNMNGSLIIGVDAGYGNYKTARRVFPTAVSASDKAPVFAKDYIELNGRYYIIGEGHKGFVADKVTDDDNYVLTMAAVVKELEARGYIDKKNAVRIHLAAGLPLKW
;
A
#
# COMPACT_ATOMS: atom_id res chain seq x y z
N MET A 1 10.08 -4.49 -6.67
CA MET A 1 8.71 -5.01 -6.55
C MET A 1 7.84 -4.37 -7.63
N THR A 2 7.07 -5.15 -8.32
CA THR A 2 6.11 -4.67 -9.32
C THR A 2 4.70 -4.88 -8.80
N LEU A 3 3.88 -3.83 -8.78
CA LEU A 3 2.49 -3.88 -8.35
C LEU A 3 1.57 -3.63 -9.53
N PHE A 4 0.51 -4.46 -9.64
CA PHE A 4 -0.63 -4.21 -10.49
C PHE A 4 -1.77 -3.70 -9.62
N LEU A 5 -2.33 -2.55 -10.01
CA LEU A 5 -3.40 -1.91 -9.30
C LEU A 5 -4.65 -1.96 -10.18
N ASP A 6 -5.62 -2.75 -9.77
CA ASP A 6 -6.90 -2.86 -10.44
C ASP A 6 -7.97 -2.12 -9.63
N LYS A 7 -8.62 -1.12 -10.24
CA LYS A 7 -9.77 -0.46 -9.63
C LYS A 7 -10.99 -1.35 -9.80
N MET A 8 -11.52 -1.86 -8.70
CA MET A 8 -12.71 -2.68 -8.73
C MET A 8 -13.95 -1.86 -9.10
N LYS A 9 -14.82 -2.44 -9.94
CA LYS A 9 -15.89 -1.75 -10.68
C LYS A 9 -16.96 -1.04 -9.86
N ASN A 10 -17.06 -1.28 -8.55
CA ASN A 10 -18.22 -0.78 -7.78
C ASN A 10 -17.90 -0.12 -6.43
N ASN A 11 -16.68 0.01 -6.00
CA ASN A 11 -16.34 0.67 -4.73
C ASN A 11 -14.91 1.19 -4.80
N ASN A 12 -14.49 2.07 -3.90
CA ASN A 12 -13.11 2.56 -3.77
C ASN A 12 -12.09 1.46 -3.35
N ALA A 13 -12.33 0.23 -3.78
CA ALA A 13 -11.47 -0.90 -3.53
C ALA A 13 -10.36 -1.00 -4.57
N ILE A 14 -9.19 -1.39 -4.13
CA ILE A 14 -8.03 -1.60 -4.96
C ILE A 14 -7.57 -3.05 -4.77
N GLY A 15 -7.61 -3.82 -5.86
CA GLY A 15 -7.00 -5.15 -5.90
C GLY A 15 -5.49 -5.04 -6.09
N ILE A 16 -4.73 -5.78 -5.33
CA ILE A 16 -3.26 -5.85 -5.47
C ILE A 16 -2.88 -7.23 -5.98
N ARG A 17 -2.18 -7.25 -7.10
CA ARG A 17 -1.58 -8.45 -7.66
C ARG A 17 -0.09 -8.20 -7.90
N THR A 18 0.75 -9.12 -7.50
CA THR A 18 2.20 -9.05 -7.73
C THR A 18 2.59 -10.01 -8.86
N GLU A 19 3.24 -9.51 -9.89
CA GLU A 19 3.86 -10.29 -10.95
C GLU A 19 5.22 -9.68 -11.32
N GLU A 20 6.18 -10.51 -11.66
CA GLU A 20 7.46 -10.05 -12.22
C GLU A 20 7.31 -9.85 -13.74
N ARG A 21 7.44 -8.61 -14.22
CA ARG A 21 7.53 -8.30 -15.65
C ARG A 21 8.52 -7.18 -15.91
N GLU A 22 9.24 -7.33 -17.03
CA GLU A 22 10.14 -6.35 -17.59
C GLU A 22 9.39 -5.33 -18.46
N ASP A 23 9.92 -4.09 -18.48
CA ASP A 23 9.61 -2.95 -19.34
C ASP A 23 8.38 -2.09 -19.06
N PHE A 24 8.66 -0.86 -18.63
CA PHE A 24 7.70 0.23 -18.54
C PHE A 24 8.25 1.58 -19.02
N ASN A 25 7.49 2.26 -19.89
CA ASN A 25 7.79 3.59 -20.41
C ASN A 25 7.04 4.68 -19.64
N MET A 26 7.72 5.63 -19.01
CA MET A 26 7.13 6.71 -18.23
C MET A 26 7.19 8.04 -18.97
N THR A 27 6.05 8.72 -19.06
CA THR A 27 5.99 10.12 -19.49
C THR A 27 6.31 11.07 -18.34
N GLU A 28 7.27 11.96 -18.59
CA GLU A 28 7.73 13.02 -17.68
C GLU A 28 6.57 13.93 -17.23
N LYS A 29 6.31 14.05 -15.92
CA LYS A 29 5.78 15.32 -15.41
C LYS A 29 5.84 15.59 -13.91
N ILE A 30 6.42 14.73 -13.09
CA ILE A 30 6.57 15.00 -11.67
C ILE A 30 8.03 14.71 -11.31
N ARG A 31 8.67 15.61 -10.57
CA ARG A 31 9.96 15.30 -9.95
C ARG A 31 9.72 14.22 -8.90
N GLU A 32 9.63 13.00 -9.34
CA GLU A 32 9.52 11.84 -8.50
C GLU A 32 10.91 11.27 -8.27
N TYR A 33 11.15 10.86 -7.07
CA TYR A 33 12.32 10.08 -6.78
C TYR A 33 12.16 8.76 -7.51
N ASN A 34 12.87 8.61 -8.62
CA ASN A 34 12.92 7.35 -9.35
C ASN A 34 14.38 6.91 -9.52
N MET A 35 14.57 5.62 -9.63
CA MET A 35 15.86 4.99 -9.88
C MET A 35 15.65 3.87 -10.89
N ASN A 36 16.34 3.98 -12.04
CA ASN A 36 16.25 2.98 -13.11
C ASN A 36 14.81 2.70 -13.58
N GLY A 37 13.99 3.73 -13.73
CA GLY A 37 12.59 3.61 -14.14
C GLY A 37 11.63 3.07 -13.09
N SER A 38 12.08 2.92 -11.84
CA SER A 38 11.26 2.53 -10.71
C SER A 38 10.98 3.71 -9.80
N LEU A 39 9.76 3.78 -9.27
CA LEU A 39 9.42 4.78 -8.27
C LEU A 39 10.04 4.43 -6.92
N ILE A 40 10.54 5.43 -6.21
CA ILE A 40 10.98 5.26 -4.82
C ILE A 40 9.84 5.67 -3.91
N ILE A 41 9.40 4.77 -3.04
CA ILE A 41 8.39 5.03 -2.02
C ILE A 41 8.97 4.72 -0.65
N GLY A 42 8.98 5.74 0.22
CA GLY A 42 9.33 5.60 1.63
C GLY A 42 8.08 5.39 2.47
N VAL A 43 8.11 4.42 3.37
CA VAL A 43 7.06 4.13 4.35
C VAL A 43 7.64 4.15 5.75
N ASP A 44 7.11 5.04 6.59
CA ASP A 44 7.37 5.05 8.02
C ASP A 44 6.24 4.30 8.74
N ALA A 45 6.56 3.10 9.23
CA ALA A 45 5.63 2.23 9.92
C ALA A 45 5.57 2.56 11.42
N GLY A 46 4.95 3.68 11.76
CA GLY A 46 4.77 4.11 13.15
C GLY A 46 3.79 3.22 13.94
N TYR A 47 3.80 3.35 15.26
CA TYR A 47 2.84 2.65 16.14
C TYR A 47 1.44 3.25 16.04
N GLY A 48 1.34 4.56 15.95
CA GLY A 48 0.05 5.26 15.86
C GLY A 48 -0.40 5.51 14.44
N ASN A 49 0.54 5.79 13.56
CA ASN A 49 0.25 6.12 12.17
C ASN A 49 1.30 5.54 11.22
N TYR A 50 0.84 5.12 10.05
CA TYR A 50 1.66 4.91 8.88
C TYR A 50 1.78 6.22 8.10
N LYS A 51 2.97 6.50 7.59
CA LYS A 51 3.26 7.73 6.85
C LYS A 51 4.02 7.43 5.57
N THR A 52 3.70 8.18 4.54
CA THR A 52 4.48 8.28 3.31
C THR A 52 4.79 9.76 3.05
N ALA A 53 5.42 10.07 1.92
CA ALA A 53 5.71 11.46 1.57
C ALA A 53 4.44 12.35 1.47
N ARG A 54 3.29 11.75 1.11
CA ARG A 54 2.05 12.48 0.83
C ARG A 54 0.84 12.01 1.63
N ARG A 55 0.95 10.94 2.40
CA ARG A 55 -0.18 10.33 3.13
C ARG A 55 0.19 10.00 4.56
N VAL A 56 -0.81 10.16 5.43
CA VAL A 56 -0.78 9.71 6.82
C VAL A 56 -2.12 9.03 7.11
N PHE A 57 -2.09 7.87 7.74
CA PHE A 57 -3.30 7.17 8.17
C PHE A 57 -3.05 6.34 9.44
N PRO A 58 -4.08 6.04 10.24
CA PRO A 58 -3.91 5.29 11.49
C PRO A 58 -3.33 3.89 11.26
N THR A 59 -2.50 3.42 12.19
CA THR A 59 -2.02 2.04 12.25
C THR A 59 -3.15 1.15 12.76
N ALA A 60 -4.20 0.99 11.96
CA ALA A 60 -5.37 0.19 12.27
C ALA A 60 -5.81 -0.58 11.02
N VAL A 61 -6.11 -1.85 11.19
CA VAL A 61 -6.60 -2.72 10.14
C VAL A 61 -7.57 -3.74 10.72
N SER A 62 -8.63 -4.03 10.00
CA SER A 62 -9.60 -5.08 10.34
C SER A 62 -9.75 -6.02 9.15
N ALA A 63 -9.62 -7.32 9.38
CA ALA A 63 -9.74 -8.33 8.34
C ALA A 63 -11.17 -8.87 8.25
N SER A 64 -11.65 -9.12 7.03
CA SER A 64 -12.95 -9.70 6.74
C SER A 64 -12.85 -10.69 5.58
N ASP A 65 -13.59 -11.79 5.68
CA ASP A 65 -13.70 -12.77 4.59
C ASP A 65 -14.81 -12.38 3.58
N LYS A 66 -15.55 -11.30 3.87
CA LYS A 66 -16.59 -10.77 3.00
C LYS A 66 -16.25 -9.36 2.59
N ALA A 67 -16.57 -9.02 1.33
CA ALA A 67 -16.40 -7.66 0.83
C ALA A 67 -17.19 -6.66 1.71
N PRO A 68 -16.53 -5.63 2.24
CA PRO A 68 -17.20 -4.65 3.08
C PRO A 68 -18.16 -3.79 2.22
N VAL A 69 -19.40 -3.64 2.69
CA VAL A 69 -20.44 -2.91 1.96
C VAL A 69 -20.31 -1.39 2.16
N PHE A 70 -19.84 -0.98 3.34
CA PHE A 70 -19.82 0.43 3.74
C PHE A 70 -18.41 1.00 3.97
N ALA A 71 -17.38 0.17 3.95
CA ALA A 71 -16.01 0.65 4.12
C ALA A 71 -15.58 1.48 2.90
N LYS A 72 -15.04 2.67 3.17
CA LYS A 72 -14.54 3.58 2.13
C LYS A 72 -13.14 3.24 1.67
N ASP A 73 -12.40 2.48 2.47
CA ASP A 73 -10.97 2.26 2.29
C ASP A 73 -10.61 0.83 2.68
N TYR A 74 -10.47 -0.04 1.71
CA TYR A 74 -10.06 -1.41 1.93
C TYR A 74 -9.19 -1.96 0.80
N ILE A 75 -8.43 -2.98 1.15
CA ILE A 75 -7.58 -3.73 0.23
C ILE A 75 -8.09 -5.17 0.17
N GLU A 76 -8.18 -5.73 -1.02
CA GLU A 76 -8.33 -7.16 -1.22
C GLU A 76 -6.95 -7.76 -1.51
N LEU A 77 -6.59 -8.74 -0.69
CA LEU A 77 -5.35 -9.49 -0.85
C LEU A 77 -5.63 -10.97 -0.64
N ASN A 78 -5.34 -11.78 -1.67
CA ASN A 78 -5.55 -13.23 -1.64
C ASN A 78 -6.97 -13.66 -1.25
N GLY A 79 -7.99 -12.93 -1.73
CA GLY A 79 -9.41 -13.23 -1.46
C GLY A 79 -9.89 -12.81 -0.07
N ARG A 80 -9.09 -12.13 0.69
CA ARG A 80 -9.45 -11.56 2.00
C ARG A 80 -9.45 -10.04 1.94
N TYR A 81 -10.39 -9.42 2.66
CA TYR A 81 -10.57 -7.97 2.67
C TYR A 81 -10.00 -7.39 3.95
N TYR A 82 -9.25 -6.30 3.81
CA TYR A 82 -8.61 -5.60 4.92
C TYR A 82 -9.05 -4.14 4.92
N ILE A 83 -9.85 -3.78 5.92
CA ILE A 83 -10.36 -2.41 6.09
C ILE A 83 -9.27 -1.60 6.78
N ILE A 84 -8.85 -0.51 6.16
CA ILE A 84 -7.74 0.32 6.62
C ILE A 84 -8.28 1.49 7.45
N GLY A 85 -7.63 1.75 8.58
CA GLY A 85 -8.03 2.84 9.48
C GLY A 85 -9.16 2.47 10.44
N GLU A 86 -9.66 1.25 10.39
CA GLU A 86 -10.66 0.72 11.31
C GLU A 86 -10.08 -0.44 12.13
N GLY A 87 -10.54 -0.54 13.37
CA GLY A 87 -10.05 -1.54 14.31
C GLY A 87 -8.98 -1.00 15.24
N HIS A 88 -8.58 -1.82 16.19
CA HIS A 88 -7.53 -1.49 17.16
C HIS A 88 -6.40 -2.49 17.02
N LYS A 89 -5.24 -1.99 16.63
CA LYS A 89 -4.04 -2.82 16.66
C LYS A 89 -3.36 -2.67 18.01
N GLY A 90 -3.30 -3.76 18.76
CA GLY A 90 -2.49 -3.83 19.97
C GLY A 90 -1.00 -3.62 19.65
N PHE A 91 -0.23 -3.26 20.65
CA PHE A 91 1.22 -3.16 20.53
C PHE A 91 1.81 -4.53 20.14
N VAL A 92 2.49 -4.58 19.00
CA VAL A 92 3.22 -5.77 18.55
C VAL A 92 4.71 -5.43 18.53
N ALA A 93 5.48 -6.14 19.36
CA ALA A 93 6.92 -5.90 19.52
C ALA A 93 7.72 -6.30 18.26
N ASP A 94 7.23 -7.29 17.51
CA ASP A 94 7.87 -7.78 16.30
C ASP A 94 6.99 -7.50 15.07
N LYS A 95 7.26 -6.39 14.42
CA LYS A 95 6.54 -5.98 13.20
C LYS A 95 6.93 -6.79 11.96
N VAL A 96 7.99 -7.55 12.01
CA VAL A 96 8.48 -8.29 10.84
C VAL A 96 7.65 -9.54 10.57
N THR A 97 7.10 -10.15 11.63
CA THR A 97 6.30 -11.38 11.55
C THR A 97 4.79 -11.13 11.54
N ASP A 98 4.38 -9.88 11.53
CA ASP A 98 2.97 -9.49 11.63
C ASP A 98 2.38 -9.21 10.25
N ASP A 99 1.43 -10.06 9.81
CA ASP A 99 0.72 -9.93 8.54
C ASP A 99 0.00 -8.58 8.40
N ASP A 100 -0.47 -8.00 9.50
CA ASP A 100 -1.11 -6.67 9.49
C ASP A 100 -0.12 -5.57 9.08
N ASN A 101 1.15 -5.67 9.46
CA ASN A 101 2.17 -4.71 9.02
C ASN A 101 2.45 -4.83 7.52
N TYR A 102 2.41 -6.05 6.99
CA TYR A 102 2.52 -6.25 5.55
C TYR A 102 1.36 -5.56 4.82
N VAL A 103 0.12 -5.80 5.27
CA VAL A 103 -1.08 -5.18 4.68
C VAL A 103 -1.04 -3.65 4.81
N LEU A 104 -0.69 -3.12 5.99
CA LEU A 104 -0.58 -1.67 6.20
C LEU A 104 0.53 -1.04 5.35
N THR A 105 1.63 -1.74 5.13
CA THR A 105 2.70 -1.29 4.23
C THR A 105 2.20 -1.26 2.79
N MET A 106 1.47 -2.29 2.35
CA MET A 106 0.84 -2.29 1.02
C MET A 106 -0.18 -1.16 0.89
N ALA A 107 -1.00 -0.91 1.92
CA ALA A 107 -1.92 0.22 1.95
C ALA A 107 -1.19 1.56 1.80
N ALA A 108 -0.06 1.72 2.50
CA ALA A 108 0.75 2.93 2.40
C ALA A 108 1.28 3.16 0.98
N VAL A 109 1.79 2.11 0.34
CA VAL A 109 2.26 2.16 -1.05
C VAL A 109 1.11 2.55 -1.99
N VAL A 110 -0.04 1.89 -1.88
CA VAL A 110 -1.21 2.17 -2.72
C VAL A 110 -1.68 3.61 -2.54
N LYS A 111 -1.82 4.08 -1.30
CA LYS A 111 -2.22 5.46 -1.00
C LYS A 111 -1.23 6.50 -1.53
N GLU A 112 0.05 6.22 -1.49
CA GLU A 112 1.07 7.09 -2.07
C GLU A 112 0.98 7.10 -3.60
N LEU A 113 0.78 5.94 -4.25
CA LEU A 113 0.58 5.84 -5.69
C LEU A 113 -0.69 6.56 -6.15
N GLU A 114 -1.78 6.44 -5.39
CA GLU A 114 -3.00 7.21 -5.61
C GLU A 114 -2.73 8.72 -5.55
N ALA A 115 -2.03 9.18 -4.53
CA ALA A 115 -1.66 10.58 -4.38
C ALA A 115 -0.78 11.10 -5.51
N ARG A 116 -0.03 10.21 -6.16
CA ARG A 116 0.79 10.51 -7.34
C ARG A 116 0.06 10.34 -8.67
N GLY A 117 -1.20 9.91 -8.67
CA GLY A 117 -2.02 9.75 -9.88
C GLY A 117 -1.72 8.47 -10.68
N TYR A 118 -1.19 7.41 -10.05
CA TYR A 118 -0.83 6.15 -10.72
C TYR A 118 -1.95 5.11 -10.74
N ILE A 119 -2.98 5.23 -9.89
CA ILE A 119 -4.00 4.19 -9.69
C ILE A 119 -4.94 4.03 -10.89
N ASP A 120 -5.16 5.09 -11.66
CA ASP A 120 -6.04 5.02 -12.84
C ASP A 120 -5.34 4.43 -14.08
N LYS A 121 -4.08 4.08 -13.96
CA LYS A 121 -3.30 3.50 -15.05
C LYS A 121 -3.35 1.97 -14.95
N LYS A 122 -3.88 1.32 -15.96
CA LYS A 122 -3.89 -0.16 -16.09
C LYS A 122 -2.49 -0.76 -16.29
N ASN A 123 -1.46 -0.11 -15.82
CA ASN A 123 -0.09 -0.48 -16.06
C ASN A 123 0.59 -0.91 -14.77
N ALA A 124 1.48 -1.87 -14.89
CA ALA A 124 2.35 -2.26 -13.79
C ALA A 124 3.27 -1.10 -13.39
N VAL A 125 3.44 -0.89 -12.09
CA VAL A 125 4.34 0.09 -11.53
C VAL A 125 5.46 -0.62 -10.78
N ARG A 126 6.71 -0.35 -11.18
CA ARG A 126 7.88 -0.87 -10.46
C ARG A 126 8.24 0.08 -9.33
N ILE A 127 8.45 -0.47 -8.15
CA ILE A 127 8.68 0.29 -6.93
C ILE A 127 9.95 -0.20 -6.23
N HIS A 128 10.78 0.74 -5.80
CA HIS A 128 11.76 0.54 -4.74
C HIS A 128 11.14 1.00 -3.43
N LEU A 129 10.85 0.06 -2.55
CA LEU A 129 10.28 0.33 -1.23
C LEU A 129 11.40 0.52 -0.21
N ALA A 130 11.37 1.66 0.48
CA ALA A 130 12.16 1.91 1.68
C ALA A 130 11.22 1.94 2.88
N ALA A 131 11.32 0.96 3.77
CA ALA A 131 10.50 0.87 4.97
C ALA A 131 11.35 1.11 6.22
N GLY A 132 10.91 2.04 7.07
CA GLY A 132 11.45 2.23 8.40
C GLY A 132 10.88 1.18 9.35
N LEU A 133 11.74 0.35 9.92
CA LEU A 133 11.37 -0.61 10.96
C LEU A 133 11.92 -0.14 12.31
N PRO A 134 11.17 -0.34 13.41
CA PRO A 134 11.69 -0.04 14.73
C PRO A 134 12.89 -0.96 15.03
N LEU A 135 13.92 -0.36 15.60
CA LEU A 135 15.05 -1.14 16.10
C LEU A 135 14.58 -2.03 17.25
N LYS A 136 14.98 -3.29 17.26
CA LYS A 136 14.90 -4.13 18.46
C LYS A 136 15.87 -3.57 19.50
N TRP A 137 15.36 -3.28 20.67
CA TRP A 137 16.13 -2.96 21.85
C TRP A 137 16.50 -4.25 22.60
#